data_42e05d47d15e33e84713a1a61621cd93
#
_entry.id   42e05d47d15e33e84713a1a61621cd93
#
_cell.length_a   1.000
_cell.length_b   1.000
_cell.length_c   1.000
_cell.angle_alpha   90.00
_cell.angle_beta   90.00
_cell.angle_gamma   90.00
#
_symmetry.space_group_name_H-M   'P 1'
#
loop_
_entity.id
_entity.type
_entity.pdbx_description
1 polymer ?
#
loop_
_entity_poly.entity_id
_entity_poly.type
_entity_poly.pdbx_seq_one_letter_code
_entity_poly.pdbx_strand_id
1 'polypeptide(L)'
;MQLNPEAAVLRADEILVERCGAEHRRDQVASGDFNGDGRVDYAVLLRVGTPKPVGAEPLKSVSLWAVVFLGRRDGHFRPFVLSKTDEVMLPSRQVIALQPPGKVHHGTHPERVLTLKQPGIASILCEGTEKVYYWASRGQTFREYLTKE
;
A
#
# COMPACT_ATOMS: atom_id res chain seq x y z
N MET A 1 -8.00 5.48 -15.29
CA MET A 1 -6.54 5.68 -15.19
C MET A 1 -5.85 4.51 -15.89
N GLN A 2 -4.92 4.80 -16.76
CA GLN A 2 -4.06 3.78 -17.34
C GLN A 2 -2.75 3.75 -16.56
N LEU A 3 -2.34 2.56 -16.14
CA LEU A 3 -1.01 2.38 -15.57
C LEU A 3 0.03 2.46 -16.70
N ASN A 4 1.16 3.09 -16.37
CA ASN A 4 2.30 3.13 -17.28
C ASN A 4 2.73 1.68 -17.60
N PRO A 5 3.01 1.34 -18.88
CA PRO A 5 3.51 0.00 -19.23
C PRO A 5 4.83 -0.38 -18.54
N GLU A 6 5.55 0.60 -18.01
CA GLU A 6 6.75 0.35 -17.19
C GLU A 6 6.44 0.05 -15.72
N ALA A 7 5.17 0.05 -15.30
CA ALA A 7 4.79 -0.30 -13.95
C ALA A 7 5.01 -1.79 -13.69
N ALA A 8 5.60 -2.11 -12.54
CA ALA A 8 5.86 -3.47 -12.12
C ALA A 8 5.62 -3.62 -10.62
N VAL A 9 5.10 -4.78 -10.20
CA VAL A 9 4.93 -5.08 -8.78
C VAL A 9 6.31 -5.12 -8.12
N LEU A 10 6.42 -4.50 -6.96
CA LEU A 10 7.66 -4.46 -6.20
C LEU A 10 7.98 -5.87 -5.69
N ARG A 11 9.17 -6.37 -5.99
CA ARG A 11 9.61 -7.71 -5.61
C ARG A 11 10.23 -7.72 -4.22
N ALA A 12 10.29 -8.92 -3.63
CA ALA A 12 10.81 -9.10 -2.28
C ALA A 12 12.28 -8.63 -2.12
N ASP A 13 13.09 -8.79 -3.16
CA ASP A 13 14.49 -8.36 -3.15
C ASP A 13 14.68 -6.84 -3.28
N GLU A 14 13.61 -6.13 -3.64
CA GLU A 14 13.58 -4.67 -3.71
C GLU A 14 13.13 -4.02 -2.39
N ILE A 15 12.92 -4.81 -1.33
CA ILE A 15 12.43 -4.34 -0.03
C ILE A 15 13.53 -4.41 1.02
N LEU A 16 13.62 -3.39 1.85
CA LEU A 16 14.62 -3.32 2.92
C LEU A 16 14.17 -4.17 4.12
N VAL A 17 14.55 -5.44 4.12
CA VAL A 17 14.04 -6.46 5.03
C VAL A 17 14.40 -6.24 6.50
N GLU A 18 15.60 -5.75 6.76
CA GLU A 18 16.13 -5.62 8.12
C GLU A 18 15.26 -4.76 9.04
N ARG A 19 14.48 -3.86 8.45
CA ARG A 19 13.67 -2.88 9.18
C ARG A 19 12.20 -3.20 9.21
N CYS A 20 11.73 -4.11 8.35
CA CYS A 20 10.32 -4.46 8.26
C CYS A 20 9.95 -5.83 8.81
N GLY A 21 10.94 -6.65 9.10
CA GLY A 21 10.71 -8.04 9.50
C GLY A 21 10.51 -8.99 8.31
N ALA A 22 10.77 -10.26 8.56
CA ALA A 22 10.76 -11.29 7.51
C ALA A 22 9.37 -11.55 6.92
N GLU A 23 8.30 -11.34 7.68
CA GLU A 23 6.93 -11.54 7.23
C GLU A 23 6.49 -10.57 6.14
N HIS A 24 7.17 -9.43 6.02
CA HIS A 24 6.89 -8.43 4.98
C HIS A 24 7.75 -8.63 3.73
N ARG A 25 8.60 -9.65 3.73
CA ARG A 25 9.51 -9.96 2.64
C ARG A 25 8.83 -10.79 1.55
N ARG A 26 7.76 -10.26 0.98
CA ARG A 26 7.01 -10.87 -0.11
C ARG A 26 6.75 -9.84 -1.19
N ASP A 27 6.30 -10.32 -2.35
CA ASP A 27 5.77 -9.42 -3.36
C ASP A 27 4.66 -8.57 -2.74
N GLN A 28 4.66 -7.29 -3.08
CA GLN A 28 3.78 -6.31 -2.44
C GLN A 28 2.39 -6.35 -3.04
N VAL A 29 1.67 -7.44 -2.72
CA VAL A 29 0.27 -7.65 -3.12
C VAL A 29 -0.52 -8.09 -1.88
N ALA A 30 -1.61 -7.42 -1.61
CA ALA A 30 -2.60 -7.83 -0.62
C ALA A 30 -3.94 -8.04 -1.31
N SER A 31 -4.70 -9.05 -0.90
CA SER A 31 -6.02 -9.33 -1.48
C SER A 31 -7.08 -9.39 -0.40
N GLY A 32 -8.28 -8.96 -0.75
CA GLY A 32 -9.44 -8.97 0.13
C GLY A 32 -10.60 -8.24 -0.51
N ASP A 33 -11.74 -8.25 0.15
CA ASP A 33 -12.90 -7.47 -0.26
C ASP A 33 -12.85 -6.11 0.46
N PHE A 34 -12.12 -5.16 -0.11
CA PHE A 34 -11.86 -3.88 0.53
C PHE A 34 -13.05 -2.93 0.53
N ASN A 35 -13.98 -3.08 -0.42
CA ASN A 35 -15.16 -2.22 -0.54
C ASN A 35 -16.48 -2.88 -0.10
N GLY A 36 -16.43 -4.13 0.35
CA GLY A 36 -17.59 -4.82 0.91
C GLY A 36 -18.62 -5.29 -0.13
N ASP A 37 -18.23 -5.44 -1.41
CA ASP A 37 -19.14 -5.87 -2.48
C ASP A 37 -19.16 -7.38 -2.73
N GLY A 38 -18.41 -8.15 -1.95
CA GLY A 38 -18.33 -9.61 -2.07
C GLY A 38 -17.35 -10.09 -3.13
N ARG A 39 -16.59 -9.19 -3.78
CA ARG A 39 -15.60 -9.55 -4.80
C ARG A 39 -14.21 -9.36 -4.28
N VAL A 40 -13.28 -10.12 -4.85
CA VAL A 40 -11.87 -10.00 -4.50
C VAL A 40 -11.27 -8.77 -5.17
N ASP A 41 -10.63 -7.93 -4.35
CA ASP A 41 -9.86 -6.78 -4.76
C ASP A 41 -8.39 -7.05 -4.49
N TYR A 42 -7.52 -6.33 -5.18
CA TYR A 42 -6.08 -6.43 -4.99
C TYR A 42 -5.48 -5.06 -4.71
N ALA A 43 -4.68 -4.99 -3.66
CA ALA A 43 -3.83 -3.82 -3.40
C ALA A 43 -2.40 -4.19 -3.75
N VAL A 44 -1.72 -3.34 -4.50
CA VAL A 44 -0.36 -3.59 -4.96
C VAL A 44 0.51 -2.36 -4.75
N LEU A 45 1.76 -2.59 -4.42
CA LEU A 45 2.79 -1.56 -4.45
C LEU A 45 3.59 -1.73 -5.75
N LEU A 46 3.51 -0.72 -6.62
CA LEU A 46 4.12 -0.74 -7.93
C LEU A 46 5.35 0.16 -7.95
N ARG A 47 6.42 -0.35 -8.52
CA ARG A 47 7.50 0.48 -9.02
C ARG A 47 7.11 0.98 -10.42
N VAL A 48 7.11 2.28 -10.62
CA VAL A 48 6.74 2.89 -11.90
C VAL A 48 7.97 3.53 -12.51
N GLY A 49 8.29 3.12 -13.73
CA GLY A 49 9.48 3.58 -14.43
C GLY A 49 10.76 2.85 -14.01
N THR A 50 11.87 3.30 -14.55
CA THR A 50 13.19 2.76 -14.26
C THR A 50 13.85 3.56 -13.13
N PRO A 51 14.50 2.92 -12.14
CA PRO A 51 15.24 3.64 -11.12
C PRO A 51 16.29 4.57 -11.73
N LYS A 52 16.35 5.81 -11.25
CA LYS A 52 17.25 6.83 -11.78
C LYS A 52 18.36 7.13 -10.77
N PRO A 53 19.62 7.29 -11.22
CA PRO A 53 20.69 7.73 -10.33
C PRO A 53 20.38 9.10 -9.72
N VAL A 54 20.70 9.25 -8.42
CA VAL A 54 20.56 10.52 -7.70
C VAL A 54 21.89 10.81 -7.00
N GLY A 55 22.62 11.81 -7.50
CA GLY A 55 23.91 12.18 -6.93
C GLY A 55 24.95 11.06 -7.03
N ALA A 56 25.62 10.75 -5.93
CA ALA A 56 26.66 9.73 -5.90
C ALA A 56 26.10 8.31 -5.82
N GLU A 57 26.71 7.36 -6.54
CA GLU A 57 26.41 5.93 -6.42
C GLU A 57 26.56 5.45 -4.97
N PRO A 58 25.72 4.51 -4.47
CA PRO A 58 24.71 3.73 -5.22
C PRO A 58 23.27 4.29 -5.14
N LEU A 59 23.09 5.57 -4.82
CA LEU A 59 21.76 6.15 -4.61
C LEU A 59 20.96 6.21 -5.91
N LYS A 60 19.72 5.74 -5.83
CA LYS A 60 18.75 5.79 -6.93
C LYS A 60 17.40 6.27 -6.43
N SER A 61 16.66 6.98 -7.27
CA SER A 61 15.27 7.33 -7.00
C SER A 61 14.34 6.37 -7.74
N VAL A 62 13.20 6.07 -7.13
CA VAL A 62 12.17 5.23 -7.70
C VAL A 62 10.80 5.83 -7.36
N SER A 63 9.88 5.79 -8.31
CA SER A 63 8.49 6.18 -8.08
C SER A 63 7.70 4.95 -7.65
N LEU A 64 7.04 5.05 -6.49
CA LEU A 64 6.22 3.99 -5.92
C LEU A 64 4.76 4.43 -5.86
N TRP A 65 3.88 3.60 -6.40
CA TRP A 65 2.45 3.82 -6.36
C TRP A 65 1.77 2.68 -5.61
N ALA A 66 1.02 3.03 -4.57
CA ALA A 66 0.10 2.08 -3.96
C ALA A 66 -1.24 2.19 -4.69
N VAL A 67 -1.68 1.09 -5.30
CA VAL A 67 -2.87 1.05 -6.13
C VAL A 67 -3.76 -0.10 -5.69
N VAL A 68 -5.07 0.17 -5.58
CA VAL A 68 -6.09 -0.87 -5.38
C VAL A 68 -6.80 -1.10 -6.69
N PHE A 69 -6.94 -2.36 -7.06
CA PHE A 69 -7.76 -2.80 -8.18
C PHE A 69 -9.04 -3.40 -7.62
N LEU A 70 -10.15 -2.68 -7.72
CA LEU A 70 -11.46 -3.15 -7.27
C LEU A 70 -12.07 -4.07 -8.32
N GLY A 71 -12.40 -5.30 -7.90
CA GLY A 71 -13.09 -6.27 -8.76
C GLY A 71 -14.49 -5.81 -9.10
N ARG A 72 -14.85 -5.92 -10.37
CA ARG A 72 -16.18 -5.54 -10.89
C ARG A 72 -16.97 -6.77 -11.29
N ARG A 73 -18.29 -6.57 -11.41
CA ARG A 73 -19.21 -7.63 -11.81
C ARG A 73 -18.92 -8.18 -13.21
N ASP A 74 -18.36 -7.38 -14.10
CA ASP A 74 -18.00 -7.76 -15.47
C ASP A 74 -16.65 -8.52 -15.58
N GLY A 75 -15.98 -8.78 -14.45
CA GLY A 75 -14.68 -9.40 -14.42
C GLY A 75 -13.50 -8.46 -14.63
N HIS A 76 -13.76 -7.20 -14.89
CA HIS A 76 -12.74 -6.16 -14.97
C HIS A 76 -12.42 -5.57 -13.61
N PHE A 77 -11.36 -4.77 -13.52
CA PHE A 77 -10.94 -4.09 -12.31
C PHE A 77 -10.98 -2.59 -12.50
N ARG A 78 -11.39 -1.90 -11.44
CA ARG A 78 -11.33 -0.45 -11.38
C ARG A 78 -10.13 -0.04 -10.53
N PRO A 79 -9.14 0.67 -11.07
CA PRO A 79 -7.99 1.09 -10.29
C PRO A 79 -8.29 2.32 -9.43
N PHE A 80 -7.70 2.30 -8.22
CA PHE A 80 -7.69 3.43 -7.30
C PHE A 80 -6.26 3.67 -6.86
N VAL A 81 -5.72 4.87 -7.08
CA VAL A 81 -4.41 5.23 -6.57
C VAL A 81 -4.55 5.72 -5.15
N LEU A 82 -3.95 4.98 -4.20
CA LEU A 82 -3.92 5.36 -2.79
C LEU A 82 -2.84 6.40 -2.51
N SER A 83 -1.64 6.18 -3.06
CA SER A 83 -0.51 7.08 -2.88
C SER A 83 0.47 7.01 -4.04
N LYS A 84 1.19 8.10 -4.24
CA LYS A 84 2.32 8.21 -5.16
C LYS A 84 3.47 8.84 -4.38
N THR A 85 4.59 8.17 -4.31
CA THR A 85 5.77 8.66 -3.61
C THR A 85 7.02 8.46 -4.46
N ASP A 86 7.98 9.36 -4.33
CA ASP A 86 9.31 9.19 -4.87
C ASP A 86 10.25 8.85 -3.72
N GLU A 87 10.92 7.72 -3.82
CA GLU A 87 11.93 7.29 -2.86
C GLU A 87 13.31 7.36 -3.46
N VAL A 88 14.27 7.84 -2.65
CA VAL A 88 15.66 8.03 -3.06
C VAL A 88 16.50 6.78 -2.83
N MET A 89 15.91 5.73 -2.26
CA MET A 89 16.64 4.50 -1.93
C MET A 89 16.02 3.27 -2.56
N LEU A 90 16.85 2.42 -3.10
CA LEU A 90 16.56 1.04 -3.39
C LEU A 90 17.48 0.17 -2.53
N PRO A 91 16.95 -0.85 -1.81
CA PRO A 91 15.54 -1.28 -1.79
C PRO A 91 14.57 -0.33 -1.10
N SER A 92 13.29 -0.45 -1.44
CA SER A 92 12.22 0.36 -0.86
C SER A 92 12.04 0.07 0.63
N ARG A 93 11.69 1.11 1.38
CA ARG A 93 11.36 1.01 2.81
C ARG A 93 9.86 0.90 3.06
N GLN A 94 9.05 0.99 2.02
CA GLN A 94 7.59 0.90 2.10
C GLN A 94 7.11 -0.51 1.80
N VAL A 95 6.18 -1.00 2.61
CA VAL A 95 5.48 -2.26 2.37
C VAL A 95 3.98 -2.06 2.54
N ILE A 96 3.20 -2.92 1.90
CA ILE A 96 1.76 -2.99 2.10
C ILE A 96 1.39 -4.36 2.68
N ALA A 97 0.31 -4.39 3.46
CA ALA A 97 -0.20 -5.62 4.06
C ALA A 97 -1.71 -5.53 4.21
N LEU A 98 -2.35 -6.69 4.34
CA LEU A 98 -3.76 -6.75 4.68
C LEU A 98 -3.98 -6.30 6.12
N GLN A 99 -4.89 -5.35 6.33
CA GLN A 99 -5.38 -5.00 7.66
C GLN A 99 -6.69 -5.75 7.89
N PRO A 100 -6.74 -6.69 8.86
CA PRO A 100 -7.98 -7.40 9.16
C PRO A 100 -9.10 -6.48 9.60
N PRO A 101 -10.39 -6.86 9.42
CA PRO A 101 -11.50 -6.15 10.01
C PRO A 101 -11.39 -6.08 11.54
N GLY A 102 -12.02 -5.09 12.13
CA GLY A 102 -12.04 -4.89 13.57
C GLY A 102 -11.51 -3.53 13.98
N LYS A 103 -11.12 -3.43 15.23
CA LYS A 103 -10.64 -2.18 15.80
C LYS A 103 -9.19 -1.91 15.45
N VAL A 104 -8.93 -0.70 14.96
CA VAL A 104 -7.58 -0.20 14.69
C VAL A 104 -7.32 0.98 15.60
N HIS A 105 -6.28 0.87 16.40
CA HIS A 105 -5.93 1.90 17.39
C HIS A 105 -4.87 2.84 16.85
N HIS A 106 -4.98 4.11 17.21
CA HIS A 106 -3.91 5.08 16.97
C HIS A 106 -2.77 4.84 17.98
N GLY A 107 -1.55 4.75 17.51
CA GLY A 107 -0.40 4.39 18.34
C GLY A 107 -0.09 5.36 19.47
N THR A 108 -0.21 6.68 19.22
CA THR A 108 0.04 7.73 20.22
C THR A 108 -1.22 8.23 20.92
N HIS A 109 -2.38 7.90 20.38
CA HIS A 109 -3.69 8.30 20.92
C HIS A 109 -4.59 7.06 21.02
N PRO A 110 -4.37 6.18 22.01
CA PRO A 110 -5.10 4.91 22.12
C PRO A 110 -6.61 5.07 22.29
N GLU A 111 -7.08 6.25 22.70
CA GLU A 111 -8.50 6.58 22.78
C GLU A 111 -9.15 6.77 21.40
N ARG A 112 -8.34 6.97 20.36
CA ARG A 112 -8.82 7.06 18.99
C ARG A 112 -8.85 5.68 18.39
N VAL A 113 -10.03 5.23 18.00
CA VAL A 113 -10.26 3.90 17.45
C VAL A 113 -11.06 4.01 16.17
N LEU A 114 -10.55 3.39 15.12
CA LEU A 114 -11.29 3.18 13.88
C LEU A 114 -11.79 1.74 13.85
N THR A 115 -13.07 1.54 13.59
CA THR A 115 -13.62 0.19 13.42
C THR A 115 -13.84 -0.10 11.95
N LEU A 116 -13.13 -1.11 11.44
CA LEU A 116 -13.25 -1.56 10.06
C LEU A 116 -14.29 -2.67 9.96
N LYS A 117 -15.27 -2.51 9.09
CA LYS A 117 -16.23 -3.55 8.74
C LYS A 117 -15.66 -4.54 7.72
N GLN A 118 -14.88 -4.04 6.76
CA GLN A 118 -14.16 -4.80 5.77
C GLN A 118 -12.66 -4.73 6.04
N PRO A 119 -11.86 -5.62 5.40
CA PRO A 119 -10.42 -5.48 5.45
C PRO A 119 -9.95 -4.12 4.92
N GLY A 120 -8.90 -3.59 5.48
CA GLY A 120 -8.19 -2.42 4.98
C GLY A 120 -6.82 -2.77 4.43
N ILE A 121 -6.08 -1.76 4.02
CA ILE A 121 -4.73 -1.90 3.49
C ILE A 121 -3.79 -1.12 4.40
N ALA A 122 -2.91 -1.83 5.09
CA ALA A 122 -1.86 -1.21 5.88
C ALA A 122 -0.72 -0.79 4.96
N SER A 123 -0.31 0.46 5.07
CA SER A 123 0.89 0.99 4.43
C SER A 123 1.90 1.29 5.52
N ILE A 124 3.01 0.58 5.48
CA ILE A 124 4.03 0.61 6.53
C ILE A 124 5.32 1.15 5.93
N LEU A 125 5.76 2.29 6.44
CA LEU A 125 7.11 2.78 6.18
C LEU A 125 7.99 2.21 7.27
N CYS A 126 8.90 1.33 6.91
CA CYS A 126 9.75 0.63 7.88
C CYS A 126 10.54 1.61 8.74
N GLU A 127 10.42 1.49 10.06
CA GLU A 127 10.94 2.45 11.05
C GLU A 127 10.35 3.87 10.93
N GLY A 128 9.17 3.99 10.38
CA GLY A 128 8.51 5.27 10.18
C GLY A 128 7.01 5.19 10.44
N THR A 129 6.27 5.95 9.67
CA THR A 129 4.82 6.05 9.82
C THR A 129 4.11 4.79 9.33
N GLU A 130 2.99 4.49 9.96
CA GLU A 130 2.06 3.48 9.50
C GLU A 130 0.68 4.09 9.36
N LYS A 131 -0.03 3.72 8.31
CA LYS A 131 -1.41 4.13 8.09
C LYS A 131 -2.22 3.00 7.47
N VAL A 132 -3.53 3.07 7.67
CA VAL A 132 -4.48 2.14 7.10
C VAL A 132 -5.36 2.90 6.13
N TYR A 133 -5.46 2.39 4.91
CA TYR A 133 -6.45 2.83 3.95
C TYR A 133 -7.70 1.97 4.09
N TYR A 134 -8.86 2.60 4.14
CA TYR A 134 -10.12 1.90 4.30
C TYR A 134 -11.19 2.52 3.40
N TRP A 135 -12.13 1.67 2.98
CA TRP A 135 -13.22 2.11 2.13
C TRP A 135 -14.26 2.90 2.93
N ALA A 136 -14.58 4.09 2.45
CA ALA A 136 -15.67 4.91 2.94
C ALA A 136 -16.85 4.79 1.98
N SER A 137 -17.93 4.12 2.40
CA SER A 137 -19.15 3.94 1.58
C SER A 137 -19.75 5.27 1.19
N ARG A 138 -19.72 6.22 2.11
CA ARG A 138 -20.11 7.59 1.84
C ARG A 138 -19.00 8.26 1.03
N GLY A 139 -19.27 8.52 -0.24
CA GLY A 139 -18.32 9.09 -1.19
C GLY A 139 -17.64 8.07 -2.08
N GLN A 140 -17.79 6.75 -1.81
CA GLN A 140 -17.24 5.67 -2.65
C GLN A 140 -15.75 5.85 -2.94
N THR A 141 -14.97 6.01 -1.88
CA THR A 141 -13.53 6.28 -1.96
C THR A 141 -12.79 5.67 -0.78
N PHE A 142 -11.47 5.60 -0.90
CA PHE A 142 -10.61 5.24 0.22
C PHE A 142 -10.24 6.46 1.04
N ARG A 143 -10.18 6.27 2.36
CA ARG A 143 -9.65 7.25 3.32
C ARG A 143 -8.45 6.65 4.03
N GLU A 144 -7.61 7.50 4.58
CA GLU A 144 -6.47 7.05 5.36
C GLU A 144 -6.64 7.36 6.86
N TYR A 145 -6.09 6.47 7.68
CA TYR A 145 -6.05 6.61 9.13
C TYR A 145 -4.63 6.34 9.61
N LEU A 146 -4.03 7.34 10.26
CA LEU A 146 -2.67 7.22 10.77
C LEU A 146 -2.65 6.36 12.03
N THR A 147 -1.91 5.27 12.03
CA THR A 147 -1.80 4.35 13.17
C THR A 147 -0.50 4.53 13.93
N LYS A 148 0.53 5.04 13.27
CA LYS A 148 1.83 5.33 13.88
C LYS A 148 2.49 6.49 13.16
N GLU A 149 3.01 7.41 13.93
CA GLU A 149 3.81 8.54 13.46
C GLU A 149 5.30 8.23 13.49
#